data_d150ff8457801259ba6ef0d905490475
#
_entry.id   d150ff8457801259ba6ef0d905490475
#
_cell.length_a   1.000
_cell.length_b   1.000
_cell.length_c   1.000
_cell.angle_alpha   90.00
_cell.angle_beta   90.00
_cell.angle_gamma   90.00
#
_symmetry.space_group_name_H-M   'P 1'
#
loop_
_entity.id
_entity.type
_entity.pdbx_description
1 polymer ?
#
loop_
_entity_poly.entity_id
_entity_poly.type
_entity_poly.pdbx_seq_one_letter_code
_entity_poly.pdbx_strand_id
1 'polypeptide(L)'
;MSNMETIQELLKGKADIQAKLKVSVFDGNVEIKTINNEKYIYVRKREAGKYKSTYIDKYSEELYALAVSQSQQLRTLKKQLRKIEKELAKLGYEKGELTPRVLLNIDFARANVKSLIYDQAVLEGVSTTFPQTETILENGEVNGVKASDVQKILNLKHAWEFIVDPNVIASPCNFYLLSHIARLINEGFYTNGGAVRSVPVTIGVSKYMPPLPNEYDTKDKIDAILRANINPIDIAIELALYCMKTQIFIDGNKRAAIIFANHFMIQQGIGLLVVPEALVPEFKALLVSYYEGNNENAIKQFLQDKCWRRF
;
A
#
# COMPACT_ATOMS: atom_id res chain seq x y z
N MET A 1 0.58 -14.90 21.48
CA MET A 1 -0.07 -13.75 20.79
C MET A 1 -1.28 -13.32 21.59
N SER A 2 -1.44 -12.01 21.83
CA SER A 2 -2.65 -11.49 22.46
C SER A 2 -3.83 -11.61 21.48
N ASN A 3 -5.08 -11.62 21.96
CA ASN A 3 -6.27 -11.60 21.08
C ASN A 3 -6.23 -10.42 20.09
N MET A 4 -5.65 -9.31 20.49
CA MET A 4 -5.49 -8.10 19.66
C MET A 4 -4.52 -8.31 18.48
N GLU A 5 -3.37 -8.96 18.72
CA GLU A 5 -2.41 -9.30 17.67
C GLU A 5 -3.02 -10.26 16.64
N THR A 6 -3.77 -11.24 17.12
CA THR A 6 -4.47 -12.20 16.25
C THR A 6 -5.53 -11.50 15.38
N ILE A 7 -6.33 -10.60 15.96
CA ILE A 7 -7.32 -9.80 15.20
C ILE A 7 -6.62 -8.95 14.13
N GLN A 8 -5.51 -8.30 14.45
CA GLN A 8 -4.77 -7.49 13.48
C GLN A 8 -4.22 -8.31 12.32
N GLU A 9 -3.63 -9.47 12.59
CA GLU A 9 -3.16 -10.37 11.53
C GLU A 9 -4.29 -10.86 10.63
N LEU A 10 -5.45 -11.20 11.22
CA LEU A 10 -6.62 -11.60 10.45
C LEU A 10 -7.17 -10.44 9.58
N LEU A 11 -7.20 -9.21 10.11
CA LEU A 11 -7.63 -8.02 9.36
C LEU A 11 -6.69 -7.70 8.19
N LYS A 12 -5.38 -7.81 8.40
CA LYS A 12 -4.37 -7.67 7.34
C LYS A 12 -4.58 -8.72 6.25
N GLY A 13 -4.67 -9.99 6.63
CA GLY A 13 -4.93 -11.08 5.69
C GLY A 13 -6.25 -10.92 4.93
N LYS A 14 -7.30 -10.39 5.59
CA LYS A 14 -8.57 -10.04 4.96
C LYS A 14 -8.39 -8.97 3.88
N ALA A 15 -7.72 -7.87 4.22
CA ALA A 15 -7.50 -6.75 3.31
C ALA A 15 -6.64 -7.14 2.11
N ASP A 16 -5.56 -7.91 2.31
CA ASP A 16 -4.72 -8.42 1.23
C ASP A 16 -5.52 -9.27 0.23
N ILE A 17 -6.36 -10.17 0.74
CA ILE A 17 -7.20 -11.01 -0.12
C ILE A 17 -8.21 -10.15 -0.88
N GLN A 18 -8.83 -9.17 -0.22
CA GLN A 18 -9.80 -8.28 -0.84
C GLN A 18 -9.16 -7.43 -1.95
N ALA A 19 -7.94 -6.91 -1.73
CA ALA A 19 -7.18 -6.19 -2.74
C ALA A 19 -6.90 -7.07 -3.97
N LYS A 20 -6.41 -8.30 -3.78
CA LYS A 20 -6.17 -9.26 -4.87
C LYS A 20 -7.44 -9.62 -5.64
N LEU A 21 -8.58 -9.74 -4.95
CA LEU A 21 -9.86 -10.03 -5.60
C LEU A 21 -10.38 -8.87 -6.46
N LYS A 22 -10.10 -7.61 -6.07
CA LYS A 22 -10.55 -6.41 -6.81
C LYS A 22 -9.86 -6.23 -8.16
N VAL A 23 -8.57 -6.58 -8.26
CA VAL A 23 -7.77 -6.33 -9.48
C VAL A 23 -7.89 -7.44 -10.52
N SER A 24 -8.54 -8.56 -10.24
CA SER A 24 -8.58 -9.70 -11.15
C SER A 24 -9.78 -9.67 -12.09
N VAL A 25 -9.50 -9.76 -13.39
CA VAL A 25 -10.52 -9.91 -14.45
C VAL A 25 -11.07 -11.34 -14.58
N PHE A 26 -10.39 -12.34 -13.99
CA PHE A 26 -10.76 -13.76 -14.09
C PHE A 26 -11.66 -14.25 -12.95
N ASP A 27 -12.34 -13.32 -12.25
CA ASP A 27 -13.25 -13.66 -11.16
C ASP A 27 -14.57 -14.25 -11.67
N GLY A 28 -14.58 -15.54 -11.93
CA GLY A 28 -15.74 -16.26 -12.40
C GLY A 28 -15.41 -17.66 -12.96
N ASN A 29 -16.33 -18.21 -13.73
CA ASN A 29 -16.10 -19.43 -14.49
C ASN A 29 -15.56 -19.08 -15.88
N VAL A 30 -14.42 -19.63 -16.24
CA VAL A 30 -13.83 -19.47 -17.58
C VAL A 30 -14.59 -20.37 -18.55
N GLU A 31 -15.11 -19.79 -19.62
CA GLU A 31 -15.89 -20.47 -20.67
C GLU A 31 -15.27 -20.18 -22.06
N ILE A 32 -15.30 -21.17 -22.95
CA ILE A 32 -14.96 -20.97 -24.36
C ILE A 32 -16.27 -20.84 -25.13
N LYS A 33 -16.39 -19.78 -25.93
CA LYS A 33 -17.50 -19.61 -26.86
C LYS A 33 -16.99 -19.61 -28.29
N THR A 34 -17.69 -20.34 -29.18
CA THR A 34 -17.40 -20.35 -30.60
C THR A 34 -18.37 -19.41 -31.31
N ILE A 35 -17.82 -18.42 -32.03
CA ILE A 35 -18.57 -17.42 -32.78
C ILE A 35 -17.92 -17.35 -34.16
N ASN A 36 -18.70 -17.55 -35.22
CA ASN A 36 -18.22 -17.55 -36.62
C ASN A 36 -16.99 -18.46 -36.86
N ASN A 37 -17.02 -19.67 -36.28
CA ASN A 37 -15.94 -20.68 -36.39
C ASN A 37 -14.64 -20.29 -35.64
N GLU A 38 -14.61 -19.19 -34.91
CA GLU A 38 -13.50 -18.78 -34.04
C GLU A 38 -13.83 -18.96 -32.57
N LYS A 39 -12.83 -19.35 -31.76
CA LYS A 39 -12.99 -19.56 -30.32
C LYS A 39 -12.55 -18.33 -29.54
N TYR A 40 -13.31 -17.99 -28.52
CA TYR A 40 -13.06 -16.86 -27.64
C TYR A 40 -13.19 -17.26 -26.17
N ILE A 41 -12.42 -16.62 -25.29
CA ILE A 41 -12.44 -16.84 -23.85
C ILE A 41 -13.38 -15.81 -23.22
N TYR A 42 -14.28 -16.30 -22.36
CA TYR A 42 -15.19 -15.49 -21.56
C TYR A 42 -15.08 -15.88 -20.10
N VAL A 43 -15.29 -14.90 -19.20
CA VAL A 43 -15.46 -15.16 -17.77
C VAL A 43 -16.92 -14.90 -17.40
N ARG A 44 -17.60 -15.95 -16.91
CA ARG A 44 -18.99 -15.89 -16.47
C ARG A 44 -19.08 -15.76 -14.96
N LYS A 45 -19.74 -14.70 -14.47
CA LYS A 45 -19.94 -14.39 -13.06
C LYS A 45 -21.41 -14.17 -12.78
N ARG A 46 -21.85 -14.47 -11.55
CA ARG A 46 -23.20 -14.12 -11.08
C ARG A 46 -23.12 -12.78 -10.33
N GLU A 47 -23.78 -11.75 -10.88
CA GLU A 47 -23.87 -10.42 -10.28
C GLU A 47 -25.34 -10.06 -10.08
N ALA A 48 -25.71 -9.63 -8.87
CA ALA A 48 -27.10 -9.26 -8.53
C ALA A 48 -28.16 -10.31 -8.97
N GLY A 49 -27.84 -11.60 -8.81
CA GLY A 49 -28.75 -12.69 -9.17
C GLY A 49 -28.74 -13.11 -10.64
N LYS A 50 -28.15 -12.33 -11.54
CA LYS A 50 -28.04 -12.61 -12.99
C LYS A 50 -26.65 -13.06 -13.37
N TYR A 51 -26.55 -13.90 -14.43
CA TYR A 51 -25.26 -14.26 -15.00
C TYR A 51 -24.81 -13.22 -16.02
N LYS A 52 -23.59 -12.71 -15.83
CA LYS A 52 -22.91 -11.81 -16.77
C LYS A 52 -21.69 -12.54 -17.32
N SER A 53 -21.51 -12.55 -18.65
CA SER A 53 -20.33 -13.07 -19.32
C SER A 53 -19.52 -11.90 -19.85
N THR A 54 -18.28 -11.79 -19.44
CA THR A 54 -17.32 -10.76 -19.90
C THR A 54 -16.36 -11.39 -20.90
N TYR A 55 -16.21 -10.78 -22.05
CA TYR A 55 -15.22 -11.14 -23.05
C TYR A 55 -13.81 -10.85 -22.52
N ILE A 56 -12.89 -11.77 -22.72
CA ILE A 56 -11.47 -11.61 -22.38
C ILE A 56 -10.63 -11.39 -23.64
N ASP A 57 -10.52 -12.42 -24.47
CA ASP A 57 -9.77 -12.34 -25.72
C ASP A 57 -10.06 -13.56 -26.63
N LYS A 58 -9.43 -13.58 -27.82
CA LYS A 58 -9.40 -14.75 -28.71
C LYS A 58 -8.71 -15.92 -28.00
N TYR A 59 -9.20 -17.13 -28.24
CA TYR A 59 -8.67 -18.33 -27.60
C TYR A 59 -7.20 -18.58 -28.00
N SER A 60 -6.34 -18.72 -27.01
CA SER A 60 -5.09 -19.44 -27.07
C SER A 60 -5.01 -20.42 -25.91
N GLU A 61 -4.25 -21.50 -26.09
CA GLU A 61 -4.11 -22.51 -25.02
C GLU A 61 -3.43 -21.93 -23.78
N GLU A 62 -2.44 -21.07 -23.99
CA GLU A 62 -1.71 -20.36 -22.93
C GLU A 62 -2.63 -19.41 -22.14
N LEU A 63 -3.40 -18.58 -22.83
CA LEU A 63 -4.32 -17.65 -22.20
C LEU A 63 -5.45 -18.38 -21.47
N TYR A 64 -5.96 -19.48 -22.04
CA TYR A 64 -6.98 -20.30 -21.38
C TYR A 64 -6.43 -20.94 -20.10
N ALA A 65 -5.23 -21.53 -20.15
CA ALA A 65 -4.58 -22.13 -19.00
C ALA A 65 -4.33 -21.08 -17.88
N LEU A 66 -3.86 -19.89 -18.27
CA LEU A 66 -3.68 -18.76 -17.34
C LEU A 66 -5.00 -18.36 -16.71
N ALA A 67 -6.05 -18.17 -17.50
CA ALA A 67 -7.38 -17.76 -17.01
C ALA A 67 -7.97 -18.77 -16.03
N VAL A 68 -7.85 -20.08 -16.33
CA VAL A 68 -8.30 -21.17 -15.46
C VAL A 68 -7.50 -21.18 -14.14
N SER A 69 -6.17 -21.08 -14.22
CA SER A 69 -5.30 -21.03 -13.04
C SER A 69 -5.66 -19.84 -12.14
N GLN A 70 -5.78 -18.66 -12.70
CA GLN A 70 -6.17 -17.44 -11.98
C GLN A 70 -7.56 -17.57 -11.34
N SER A 71 -8.55 -18.09 -12.09
CA SER A 71 -9.89 -18.34 -11.55
C SER A 71 -9.88 -19.31 -10.36
N GLN A 72 -9.05 -20.36 -10.41
CA GLN A 72 -8.89 -21.30 -9.30
C GLN A 72 -8.24 -20.65 -8.07
N GLN A 73 -7.21 -19.85 -8.28
CA GLN A 73 -6.57 -19.07 -7.19
C GLN A 73 -7.57 -18.14 -6.52
N LEU A 74 -8.40 -17.43 -7.28
CA LEU A 74 -9.43 -16.55 -6.74
C LEU A 74 -10.49 -17.30 -5.92
N ARG A 75 -10.87 -18.51 -6.34
CA ARG A 75 -11.78 -19.36 -5.55
C ARG A 75 -11.15 -19.75 -4.21
N THR A 76 -9.86 -20.05 -4.20
CA THR A 76 -9.11 -20.37 -2.98
C THR A 76 -9.05 -19.16 -2.06
N LEU A 77 -8.73 -17.97 -2.60
CA LEU A 77 -8.73 -16.70 -1.84
C LEU A 77 -10.11 -16.39 -1.23
N LYS A 78 -11.20 -16.61 -1.98
CA LYS A 78 -12.57 -16.44 -1.45
C LYS A 78 -12.89 -17.41 -0.29
N LYS A 79 -12.38 -18.64 -0.35
CA LYS A 79 -12.54 -19.59 0.77
C LYS A 79 -11.75 -19.14 1.99
N GLN A 80 -10.52 -18.66 1.79
CA GLN A 80 -9.70 -18.09 2.86
C GLN A 80 -10.36 -16.87 3.50
N LEU A 81 -10.90 -15.96 2.70
CA LEU A 81 -11.62 -14.79 3.17
C LEU A 81 -12.78 -15.16 4.11
N ARG A 82 -13.61 -16.12 3.70
CA ARG A 82 -14.72 -16.62 4.56
C ARG A 82 -14.23 -17.25 5.86
N LYS A 83 -13.07 -17.92 5.84
CA LYS A 83 -12.47 -18.48 7.04
C LYS A 83 -12.03 -17.38 8.00
N ILE A 84 -11.34 -16.37 7.49
CA ILE A 84 -10.89 -15.20 8.27
C ILE A 84 -12.10 -14.48 8.90
N GLU A 85 -13.17 -14.25 8.14
CA GLU A 85 -14.37 -13.59 8.65
C GLU A 85 -15.03 -14.37 9.79
N LYS A 86 -15.05 -15.71 9.71
CA LYS A 86 -15.53 -16.56 10.79
C LYS A 86 -14.65 -16.49 12.04
N GLU A 87 -13.34 -16.47 11.88
CA GLU A 87 -12.42 -16.36 13.01
C GLU A 87 -12.51 -14.98 13.69
N LEU A 88 -12.62 -13.89 12.92
CA LEU A 88 -12.86 -12.53 13.44
C LEU A 88 -14.15 -12.48 14.26
N ALA A 89 -15.23 -13.07 13.75
CA ALA A 89 -16.51 -13.14 14.47
C ALA A 89 -16.39 -13.93 15.79
N LYS A 90 -15.65 -15.05 15.81
CA LYS A 90 -15.39 -15.84 17.04
C LYS A 90 -14.60 -15.04 18.08
N LEU A 91 -13.70 -14.18 17.65
CA LEU A 91 -12.91 -13.33 18.53
C LEU A 91 -13.68 -12.08 19.01
N GLY A 92 -14.97 -11.98 18.67
CA GLY A 92 -15.81 -10.85 19.06
C GLY A 92 -15.42 -9.53 18.37
N TYR A 93 -14.74 -9.61 17.21
CA TYR A 93 -14.40 -8.42 16.46
C TYR A 93 -15.66 -7.80 15.86
N GLU A 94 -16.06 -6.67 16.42
CA GLU A 94 -17.05 -5.79 15.83
C GLU A 94 -16.36 -4.68 15.05
N LYS A 95 -16.77 -4.50 13.80
CA LYS A 95 -16.23 -3.43 12.97
C LYS A 95 -16.64 -2.08 13.59
N GLY A 96 -15.66 -1.33 14.11
CA GLY A 96 -15.90 0.03 14.58
C GLY A 96 -16.55 0.89 13.50
N GLU A 97 -17.56 1.66 13.86
CA GLU A 97 -18.14 2.65 12.95
C GLU A 97 -17.12 3.74 12.66
N LEU A 98 -16.79 3.91 11.36
CA LEU A 98 -15.91 4.99 10.94
C LEU A 98 -16.74 6.29 10.94
N THR A 99 -16.17 7.36 11.49
CA THR A 99 -16.82 8.67 11.48
C THR A 99 -17.00 9.17 10.04
N PRO A 100 -18.01 10.03 9.77
CA PRO A 100 -18.20 10.63 8.43
C PRO A 100 -16.93 11.32 7.91
N ARG A 101 -16.14 11.93 8.79
CA ARG A 101 -14.88 12.59 8.44
C ARG A 101 -13.81 11.60 7.99
N VAL A 102 -13.71 10.44 8.62
CA VAL A 102 -12.80 9.35 8.20
C VAL A 102 -13.25 8.77 6.86
N LEU A 103 -14.55 8.54 6.67
CA LEU A 103 -15.09 8.05 5.39
C LEU A 103 -14.79 9.02 4.25
N LEU A 104 -15.01 10.32 4.47
CA LEU A 104 -14.67 11.35 3.49
C LEU A 104 -13.16 11.34 3.16
N ASN A 105 -12.31 11.11 4.14
CA ASN A 105 -10.86 11.02 3.94
C ASN A 105 -10.47 9.78 3.11
N ILE A 106 -11.13 8.65 3.33
CA ILE A 106 -10.96 7.43 2.52
C ILE A 106 -11.34 7.71 1.06
N ASP A 107 -12.48 8.36 0.83
CA ASP A 107 -12.95 8.69 -0.51
C ASP A 107 -12.03 9.70 -1.20
N PHE A 108 -11.52 10.69 -0.46
CA PHE A 108 -10.52 11.62 -0.96
C PHE A 108 -9.22 10.90 -1.38
N ALA A 109 -8.72 9.98 -0.56
CA ALA A 109 -7.53 9.18 -0.89
C ALA A 109 -7.76 8.30 -2.13
N ARG A 110 -8.93 7.65 -2.23
CA ARG A 110 -9.30 6.81 -3.39
C ARG A 110 -9.42 7.61 -4.68
N ALA A 111 -10.03 8.79 -4.63
CA ALA A 111 -10.17 9.67 -5.78
C ALA A 111 -8.81 10.16 -6.33
N ASN A 112 -7.81 10.25 -5.46
CA ASN A 112 -6.48 10.77 -5.80
C ASN A 112 -5.41 9.67 -5.91
N VAL A 113 -5.75 8.39 -5.78
CA VAL A 113 -4.77 7.29 -5.64
C VAL A 113 -3.76 7.24 -6.79
N LYS A 114 -4.15 7.52 -8.01
CA LYS A 114 -3.25 7.52 -9.18
C LYS A 114 -2.14 8.57 -9.04
N SER A 115 -2.49 9.79 -8.64
CA SER A 115 -1.51 10.86 -8.41
C SER A 115 -0.64 10.60 -7.19
N LEU A 116 -1.20 10.02 -6.12
CA LEU A 116 -0.45 9.64 -4.93
C LEU A 116 0.63 8.60 -5.24
N ILE A 117 0.30 7.61 -6.05
CA ILE A 117 1.24 6.58 -6.49
C ILE A 117 2.32 7.18 -7.39
N TYR A 118 1.94 8.05 -8.33
CA TYR A 118 2.89 8.73 -9.21
C TYR A 118 3.89 9.58 -8.43
N ASP A 119 3.42 10.51 -7.59
CA ASP A 119 4.25 11.37 -6.77
C ASP A 119 5.25 10.53 -5.92
N GLN A 120 4.77 9.43 -5.36
CA GLN A 120 5.59 8.55 -4.52
C GLN A 120 6.58 7.69 -5.35
N ALA A 121 6.23 7.29 -6.56
CA ALA A 121 7.13 6.59 -7.47
C ALA A 121 8.29 7.51 -7.89
N VAL A 122 8.01 8.77 -8.23
CA VAL A 122 9.03 9.77 -8.57
C VAL A 122 9.94 10.06 -7.37
N LEU A 123 9.38 10.14 -6.15
CA LEU A 123 10.18 10.30 -4.93
C LEU A 123 11.24 9.21 -4.78
N GLU A 124 10.93 7.98 -5.20
CA GLU A 124 11.84 6.82 -5.17
C GLU A 124 12.73 6.70 -6.42
N GLY A 125 12.68 7.68 -7.32
CA GLY A 125 13.52 7.69 -8.51
C GLY A 125 13.04 6.73 -9.61
N VAL A 126 11.78 6.32 -9.58
CA VAL A 126 11.16 5.60 -10.70
C VAL A 126 11.07 6.53 -11.89
N SER A 127 11.65 6.12 -13.02
CA SER A 127 11.61 6.88 -14.26
C SER A 127 10.31 6.60 -15.01
N THR A 128 9.29 7.39 -14.70
CA THR A 128 7.94 7.28 -15.29
C THR A 128 7.30 8.65 -15.41
N THR A 129 6.32 8.79 -16.29
CA THR A 129 5.42 9.95 -16.38
C THR A 129 4.06 9.62 -15.76
N PHE A 130 3.27 10.64 -15.46
CA PHE A 130 1.93 10.40 -14.94
C PHE A 130 1.06 9.55 -15.89
N PRO A 131 0.98 9.81 -17.22
CA PRO A 131 0.25 8.95 -18.15
C PRO A 131 0.75 7.50 -18.19
N GLN A 132 2.07 7.26 -18.13
CA GLN A 132 2.61 5.91 -18.05
C GLN A 132 2.21 5.20 -16.75
N THR A 133 2.28 5.91 -15.62
CA THR A 133 1.84 5.37 -14.34
C THR A 133 0.36 5.03 -14.37
N GLU A 134 -0.49 5.89 -14.91
CA GLU A 134 -1.92 5.64 -15.08
C GLU A 134 -2.18 4.40 -15.94
N THR A 135 -1.49 4.27 -17.08
CA THR A 135 -1.59 3.09 -17.96
C THR A 135 -1.20 1.81 -17.22
N ILE A 136 -0.11 1.82 -16.44
CA ILE A 136 0.30 0.65 -15.63
C ILE A 136 -0.78 0.29 -14.60
N LEU A 137 -1.36 1.29 -13.94
CA LEU A 137 -2.39 1.09 -12.91
C LEU A 137 -3.71 0.53 -13.51
N GLU A 138 -3.97 0.79 -14.79
CA GLU A 138 -5.11 0.28 -15.55
C GLU A 138 -4.83 -1.04 -16.28
N ASN A 139 -3.67 -1.67 -16.02
CA ASN A 139 -3.19 -2.91 -16.65
C ASN A 139 -2.96 -2.78 -18.17
N GLY A 140 -2.62 -1.57 -18.65
CA GLY A 140 -2.23 -1.32 -20.03
C GLY A 140 -0.76 -1.67 -20.29
N GLU A 141 -0.40 -1.71 -21.57
CA GLU A 141 0.98 -1.90 -22.00
C GLU A 141 1.73 -0.56 -22.02
N VAL A 142 2.93 -0.54 -21.45
CA VAL A 142 3.79 0.64 -21.40
C VAL A 142 5.16 0.35 -21.98
N ASN A 143 5.56 1.12 -22.98
CA ASN A 143 6.88 1.04 -23.57
C ASN A 143 7.88 1.94 -22.85
N GLY A 144 9.14 1.50 -22.75
CA GLY A 144 10.24 2.31 -22.21
C GLY A 144 10.32 2.38 -20.69
N VAL A 145 9.44 1.70 -19.96
CA VAL A 145 9.52 1.58 -18.49
C VAL A 145 10.14 0.24 -18.12
N LYS A 146 11.11 0.26 -17.18
CA LYS A 146 11.76 -0.97 -16.71
C LYS A 146 10.77 -1.86 -15.95
N ALA A 147 10.87 -3.17 -16.11
CA ALA A 147 10.02 -4.12 -15.40
C ALA A 147 10.08 -3.96 -13.87
N SER A 148 11.26 -3.65 -13.32
CA SER A 148 11.42 -3.36 -11.88
C SER A 148 10.65 -2.10 -11.44
N ASP A 149 10.53 -1.09 -12.30
CA ASP A 149 9.81 0.14 -12.01
C ASP A 149 8.29 -0.08 -12.12
N VAL A 150 7.85 -0.87 -13.09
CA VAL A 150 6.45 -1.36 -13.16
C VAL A 150 6.08 -2.09 -11.87
N GLN A 151 6.92 -3.02 -11.41
CA GLN A 151 6.67 -3.76 -10.17
C GLN A 151 6.58 -2.83 -8.95
N LYS A 152 7.45 -1.80 -8.85
CA LYS A 152 7.37 -0.80 -7.77
C LYS A 152 6.05 -0.05 -7.78
N ILE A 153 5.56 0.36 -8.96
CA ILE A 153 4.27 1.05 -9.12
C ILE A 153 3.11 0.14 -8.69
N LEU A 154 3.13 -1.14 -9.09
CA LEU A 154 2.10 -2.11 -8.69
C LEU A 154 2.13 -2.40 -7.17
N ASN A 155 3.30 -2.46 -6.58
CA ASN A 155 3.45 -2.62 -5.13
C ASN A 155 2.91 -1.39 -4.37
N LEU A 156 3.14 -0.17 -4.88
CA LEU A 156 2.53 1.05 -4.34
C LEU A 156 1.01 1.01 -4.46
N LYS A 157 0.46 0.61 -5.62
CA LYS A 157 -0.99 0.41 -5.79
C LYS A 157 -1.54 -0.52 -4.73
N HIS A 158 -0.92 -1.68 -4.56
CA HIS A 158 -1.35 -2.69 -3.58
C HIS A 158 -1.31 -2.13 -2.14
N ALA A 159 -0.24 -1.43 -1.78
CA ALA A 159 -0.11 -0.84 -0.45
C ALA A 159 -1.14 0.29 -0.20
N TRP A 160 -1.43 1.15 -1.19
CA TRP A 160 -2.47 2.16 -1.09
C TRP A 160 -3.88 1.56 -1.01
N GLU A 161 -4.20 0.57 -1.85
CA GLU A 161 -5.49 -0.14 -1.77
C GLU A 161 -5.69 -0.82 -0.42
N PHE A 162 -4.60 -1.35 0.16
CA PHE A 162 -4.60 -1.94 1.49
C PHE A 162 -4.96 -0.91 2.56
N ILE A 163 -4.26 0.23 2.64
CA ILE A 163 -4.48 1.19 3.72
C ILE A 163 -5.82 1.93 3.62
N VAL A 164 -6.43 2.07 2.43
CA VAL A 164 -7.76 2.70 2.28
C VAL A 164 -8.91 1.71 2.49
N ASP A 165 -8.63 0.45 2.84
CA ASP A 165 -9.68 -0.49 3.24
C ASP A 165 -10.27 -0.07 4.59
N PRO A 166 -11.60 0.05 4.71
CA PRO A 166 -12.25 0.47 5.96
C PRO A 166 -11.91 -0.38 7.19
N ASN A 167 -11.61 -1.67 7.00
CA ASN A 167 -11.22 -2.52 8.12
C ASN A 167 -9.78 -2.25 8.56
N VAL A 168 -8.91 -1.90 7.62
CA VAL A 168 -7.52 -1.52 7.90
C VAL A 168 -7.48 -0.16 8.60
N ILE A 169 -8.27 0.81 8.10
CA ILE A 169 -8.39 2.13 8.77
C ILE A 169 -8.95 2.00 10.19
N ALA A 170 -9.89 1.09 10.44
CA ALA A 170 -10.39 0.81 11.78
C ALA A 170 -9.38 0.09 12.70
N SER A 171 -8.29 -0.46 12.14
CA SER A 171 -7.29 -1.17 12.91
C SER A 171 -6.27 -0.21 13.55
N PRO A 172 -5.64 -0.57 14.69
CA PRO A 172 -4.64 0.29 15.31
C PRO A 172 -3.44 0.58 14.40
N CYS A 173 -3.04 1.85 14.33
CA CYS A 173 -1.78 2.27 13.76
C CYS A 173 -0.63 1.79 14.68
N ASN A 174 0.28 0.94 14.20
CA ASN A 174 1.39 0.41 14.99
C ASN A 174 2.50 -0.18 14.11
N PHE A 175 3.56 -0.68 14.75
CA PHE A 175 4.68 -1.31 14.07
C PHE A 175 4.26 -2.48 13.14
N TYR A 176 3.30 -3.32 13.53
CA TYR A 176 2.89 -4.48 12.71
C TYR A 176 2.22 -4.04 11.41
N LEU A 177 1.45 -2.96 11.45
CA LEU A 177 0.89 -2.33 10.26
C LEU A 177 2.01 -1.80 9.35
N LEU A 178 2.99 -1.08 9.90
CA LEU A 178 4.14 -0.59 9.17
C LEU A 178 4.95 -1.73 8.52
N SER A 179 5.22 -2.80 9.26
CA SER A 179 5.89 -4.02 8.78
C SER A 179 5.14 -4.65 7.59
N HIS A 180 3.80 -4.71 7.67
CA HIS A 180 2.99 -5.23 6.59
C HIS A 180 3.02 -4.35 5.34
N ILE A 181 2.92 -3.02 5.51
CA ILE A 181 3.08 -2.05 4.40
C ILE A 181 4.45 -2.25 3.74
N ALA A 182 5.53 -2.36 4.52
CA ALA A 182 6.88 -2.59 3.99
C ALA A 182 6.98 -3.92 3.22
N ARG A 183 6.29 -4.98 3.67
CA ARG A 183 6.22 -6.25 2.95
C ARG A 183 5.56 -6.09 1.58
N LEU A 184 4.43 -5.36 1.50
CA LEU A 184 3.76 -5.08 0.23
C LEU A 184 4.64 -4.26 -0.72
N ILE A 185 5.32 -3.22 -0.20
CA ILE A 185 6.25 -2.38 -0.96
C ILE A 185 7.41 -3.18 -1.56
N ASN A 186 7.87 -4.22 -0.87
CA ASN A 186 9.02 -5.04 -1.24
C ASN A 186 8.64 -6.37 -1.90
N GLU A 187 7.36 -6.58 -2.22
CA GLU A 187 6.89 -7.81 -2.89
C GLU A 187 7.60 -7.99 -4.24
N GLY A 188 8.16 -9.18 -4.47
CA GLY A 188 8.93 -9.50 -5.66
C GLY A 188 10.40 -9.04 -5.66
N PHE A 189 10.82 -8.25 -4.65
CA PHE A 189 12.23 -7.81 -4.51
C PHE A 189 12.94 -8.49 -3.34
N TYR A 190 12.26 -8.67 -2.21
CA TYR A 190 12.84 -9.23 -0.98
C TYR A 190 11.87 -10.20 -0.31
N THR A 191 12.35 -11.39 0.01
CA THR A 191 11.54 -12.42 0.68
C THR A 191 11.02 -11.97 2.05
N ASN A 192 11.84 -11.22 2.80
CA ASN A 192 11.53 -10.71 4.14
C ASN A 192 11.42 -9.18 4.15
N GLY A 193 10.81 -8.58 3.12
CA GLY A 193 10.78 -7.14 2.93
C GLY A 193 10.11 -6.32 4.05
N GLY A 194 9.31 -6.97 4.91
CA GLY A 194 8.68 -6.35 6.09
C GLY A 194 9.38 -6.66 7.42
N ALA A 195 10.46 -7.45 7.43
CA ALA A 195 11.22 -7.72 8.64
C ALA A 195 12.21 -6.58 8.95
N VAL A 196 12.47 -6.37 10.23
CA VAL A 196 13.55 -5.46 10.68
C VAL A 196 14.87 -5.95 10.09
N ARG A 197 15.63 -5.06 9.45
CA ARG A 197 16.88 -5.44 8.82
C ARG A 197 17.93 -5.88 9.85
N SER A 198 18.71 -6.85 9.46
CA SER A 198 19.84 -7.37 10.25
C SER A 198 21.21 -7.01 9.64
N VAL A 199 21.22 -6.19 8.59
CA VAL A 199 22.45 -5.78 7.90
C VAL A 199 22.55 -4.25 7.83
N PRO A 200 23.78 -3.68 7.82
CA PRO A 200 23.98 -2.25 7.60
C PRO A 200 23.45 -1.82 6.23
N VAL A 201 22.97 -0.58 6.14
CA VAL A 201 22.56 0.06 4.89
C VAL A 201 23.16 1.46 4.82
N THR A 202 23.31 1.97 3.60
CA THR A 202 23.69 3.35 3.32
C THR A 202 22.50 4.12 2.75
N ILE A 203 22.47 5.42 2.97
CA ILE A 203 21.38 6.28 2.47
C ILE A 203 21.95 7.18 1.36
N GLY A 204 21.93 6.71 0.12
CA GLY A 204 22.28 7.50 -1.06
C GLY A 204 23.54 8.34 -0.87
N VAL A 205 23.39 9.67 -1.02
CA VAL A 205 24.49 10.66 -0.91
C VAL A 205 24.73 11.15 0.52
N SER A 206 23.93 10.74 1.50
CA SER A 206 24.10 11.15 2.90
C SER A 206 25.31 10.47 3.55
N LYS A 207 26.00 11.20 4.40
CA LYS A 207 27.07 10.64 5.26
C LYS A 207 26.51 9.91 6.49
N TYR A 208 25.23 10.06 6.77
CA TYR A 208 24.59 9.39 7.88
C TYR A 208 24.47 7.89 7.65
N MET A 209 24.99 7.13 8.58
CA MET A 209 24.91 5.67 8.61
C MET A 209 23.91 5.27 9.71
N PRO A 210 22.70 4.81 9.34
CA PRO A 210 21.70 4.43 10.35
C PRO A 210 22.18 3.18 11.10
N PRO A 211 22.15 3.20 12.45
CA PRO A 211 22.49 2.02 13.25
C PRO A 211 21.56 0.86 12.92
N LEU A 212 21.95 -0.35 13.27
CA LEU A 212 21.06 -1.52 13.16
C LEU A 212 19.86 -1.29 14.07
N PRO A 213 18.64 -1.33 13.51
CA PRO A 213 17.43 -1.14 14.32
C PRO A 213 17.17 -2.38 15.18
N ASN A 214 16.65 -2.15 16.37
CA ASN A 214 16.10 -3.17 17.23
C ASN A 214 14.57 -3.15 17.14
N GLU A 215 13.94 -4.30 17.03
CA GLU A 215 12.48 -4.38 16.85
C GLU A 215 11.71 -3.86 18.06
N TYR A 216 12.19 -4.16 19.28
CA TYR A 216 11.57 -3.70 20.53
C TYR A 216 11.64 -2.17 20.62
N ASP A 217 12.83 -1.59 20.46
CA ASP A 217 13.04 -0.13 20.53
C ASP A 217 12.24 0.59 19.43
N THR A 218 12.12 -0.04 18.25
CA THR A 218 11.34 0.50 17.13
C THR A 218 9.84 0.54 17.46
N LYS A 219 9.32 -0.51 18.07
CA LYS A 219 7.93 -0.57 18.55
C LYS A 219 7.66 0.49 19.61
N ASP A 220 8.50 0.55 20.63
CA ASP A 220 8.37 1.53 21.72
C ASP A 220 8.42 2.96 21.19
N LYS A 221 9.30 3.26 20.24
CA LYS A 221 9.40 4.61 19.67
C LYS A 221 8.19 4.99 18.83
N ILE A 222 7.68 4.09 18.01
CA ILE A 222 6.43 4.30 17.23
C ILE A 222 5.27 4.56 18.19
N ASP A 223 5.12 3.74 19.22
CA ASP A 223 4.08 3.88 20.23
C ASP A 223 4.20 5.20 21.01
N ALA A 224 5.43 5.63 21.33
CA ALA A 224 5.68 6.91 21.99
C ALA A 224 5.29 8.10 21.11
N ILE A 225 5.60 8.06 19.81
CA ILE A 225 5.19 9.10 18.85
C ILE A 225 3.67 9.16 18.74
N LEU A 226 3.00 8.02 18.61
CA LEU A 226 1.54 7.94 18.50
C LEU A 226 0.80 8.44 19.74
N ARG A 227 1.41 8.32 20.93
CA ARG A 227 0.86 8.81 22.21
C ARG A 227 1.27 10.23 22.55
N ALA A 228 2.08 10.88 21.72
CA ALA A 228 2.53 12.24 21.99
C ALA A 228 1.34 13.22 22.00
N ASN A 229 1.34 14.14 22.97
CA ASN A 229 0.31 15.17 23.09
C ASN A 229 0.65 16.40 22.22
N ILE A 230 0.69 16.18 20.91
CA ILE A 230 0.94 17.21 19.89
C ILE A 230 -0.15 17.13 18.81
N ASN A 231 -0.16 18.08 17.87
CA ASN A 231 -1.13 18.05 16.77
C ASN A 231 -1.03 16.75 15.95
N PRO A 232 -2.13 16.16 15.49
CA PRO A 232 -2.10 14.92 14.71
C PRO A 232 -1.24 15.01 13.43
N ILE A 233 -1.16 16.18 12.79
CA ILE A 233 -0.26 16.35 11.64
C ILE A 233 1.21 16.22 12.03
N ASP A 234 1.59 16.74 13.20
CA ASP A 234 2.96 16.64 13.70
C ASP A 234 3.31 15.20 14.04
N ILE A 235 2.34 14.43 14.61
CA ILE A 235 2.49 12.98 14.81
C ILE A 235 2.76 12.26 13.48
N ALA A 236 1.99 12.56 12.43
CA ALA A 236 2.16 11.93 11.12
C ALA A 236 3.54 12.25 10.51
N ILE A 237 3.99 13.50 10.65
CA ILE A 237 5.30 13.94 10.17
C ILE A 237 6.42 13.25 10.97
N GLU A 238 6.31 13.18 12.29
CA GLU A 238 7.28 12.48 13.16
C GLU A 238 7.37 10.99 12.80
N LEU A 239 6.23 10.31 12.60
CA LEU A 239 6.20 8.91 12.16
C LEU A 239 6.95 8.73 10.83
N ALA A 240 6.66 9.59 9.84
CA ALA A 240 7.30 9.50 8.53
C ALA A 240 8.81 9.73 8.64
N LEU A 241 9.25 10.79 9.32
CA LEU A 241 10.66 11.14 9.46
C LEU A 241 11.43 10.10 10.30
N TYR A 242 10.84 9.60 11.38
CA TYR A 242 11.44 8.54 12.19
C TYR A 242 11.70 7.28 11.35
N CYS A 243 10.68 6.79 10.63
CA CYS A 243 10.82 5.60 9.79
C CYS A 243 11.86 5.80 8.68
N MET A 244 11.88 6.97 8.05
CA MET A 244 12.86 7.31 7.01
C MET A 244 14.29 7.37 7.55
N LYS A 245 14.52 7.93 8.74
CA LYS A 245 15.86 8.08 9.34
C LYS A 245 16.38 6.76 9.89
N THR A 246 15.53 6.00 10.57
CA THR A 246 15.90 4.73 11.20
C THR A 246 16.23 3.65 10.16
N GLN A 247 15.69 3.74 8.93
CA GLN A 247 15.87 2.71 7.89
C GLN A 247 15.58 1.31 8.46
N ILE A 248 14.35 1.12 8.92
CA ILE A 248 13.92 -0.08 9.68
C ILE A 248 14.05 -1.34 8.82
N PHE A 249 13.74 -1.25 7.54
CA PHE A 249 13.70 -2.37 6.60
C PHE A 249 14.89 -2.33 5.64
N ILE A 250 15.12 -3.43 4.95
CA ILE A 250 16.22 -3.56 3.98
C ILE A 250 16.08 -2.57 2.81
N ASP A 251 14.85 -2.28 2.38
CA ASP A 251 14.52 -1.30 1.33
C ASP A 251 13.10 -0.77 1.53
N GLY A 252 12.71 0.23 0.73
CA GLY A 252 11.36 0.79 0.69
C GLY A 252 10.98 1.65 1.90
N ASN A 253 11.93 2.05 2.75
CA ASN A 253 11.65 2.78 3.99
C ASN A 253 10.89 4.09 3.76
N LYS A 254 11.26 4.91 2.76
CA LYS A 254 10.53 6.15 2.47
C LYS A 254 9.09 5.87 1.99
N ARG A 255 8.94 4.88 1.11
CA ARG A 255 7.61 4.47 0.60
C ARG A 255 6.71 3.99 1.73
N ALA A 256 7.21 3.07 2.55
CA ALA A 256 6.48 2.55 3.70
C ALA A 256 6.14 3.65 4.73
N ALA A 257 7.08 4.56 5.00
CA ALA A 257 6.90 5.67 5.93
C ALA A 257 5.76 6.62 5.53
N ILE A 258 5.72 7.03 4.25
CA ILE A 258 4.66 7.90 3.73
C ILE A 258 3.30 7.20 3.79
N ILE A 259 3.21 5.93 3.38
CA ILE A 259 1.94 5.18 3.40
C ILE A 259 1.48 4.96 4.85
N PHE A 260 2.39 4.65 5.76
CA PHE A 260 2.08 4.48 7.19
C PHE A 260 1.57 5.78 7.84
N ALA A 261 2.24 6.91 7.56
CA ALA A 261 1.77 8.22 8.01
C ALA A 261 0.39 8.56 7.44
N ASN A 262 0.12 8.21 6.18
CA ASN A 262 -1.19 8.40 5.56
C ASN A 262 -2.28 7.52 6.15
N HIS A 263 -1.97 6.29 6.56
CA HIS A 263 -2.93 5.48 7.32
C HIS A 263 -3.37 6.22 8.59
N PHE A 264 -2.41 6.74 9.38
CA PHE A 264 -2.71 7.52 10.57
C PHE A 264 -3.54 8.77 10.25
N MET A 265 -3.15 9.54 9.22
CA MET A 265 -3.87 10.76 8.83
C MET A 265 -5.31 10.49 8.39
N ILE A 266 -5.53 9.44 7.60
CA ILE A 266 -6.86 9.01 7.17
C ILE A 266 -7.69 8.59 8.39
N GLN A 267 -7.11 7.82 9.30
CA GLN A 267 -7.76 7.39 10.54
C GLN A 267 -8.17 8.57 11.43
N GLN A 268 -7.36 9.66 11.44
CA GLN A 268 -7.69 10.91 12.16
C GLN A 268 -8.61 11.84 11.34
N GLY A 269 -8.85 11.55 10.07
CA GLY A 269 -9.66 12.39 9.18
C GLY A 269 -9.05 13.77 8.91
N ILE A 270 -7.73 13.88 8.81
CA ILE A 270 -7.01 15.16 8.70
C ILE A 270 -6.36 15.42 7.33
N GLY A 271 -6.69 14.65 6.29
CA GLY A 271 -6.11 14.81 4.96
C GLY A 271 -5.00 13.82 4.68
N LEU A 272 -4.08 14.17 3.78
CA LEU A 272 -3.01 13.30 3.30
C LEU A 272 -1.66 14.02 3.34
N LEU A 273 -0.59 13.26 3.61
CA LEU A 273 0.80 13.70 3.48
C LEU A 273 1.35 13.23 2.13
N VAL A 274 1.64 14.16 1.24
CA VAL A 274 2.09 13.88 -0.14
C VAL A 274 3.24 14.80 -0.49
N VAL A 275 4.35 14.26 -0.95
CA VAL A 275 5.43 15.05 -1.55
C VAL A 275 5.18 15.12 -3.05
N PRO A 276 4.68 16.25 -3.59
CA PRO A 276 4.44 16.41 -5.02
C PRO A 276 5.73 16.24 -5.83
N GLU A 277 5.63 15.71 -7.04
CA GLU A 277 6.77 15.52 -7.94
C GLU A 277 7.65 16.77 -8.04
N ALA A 278 7.04 17.94 -8.25
CA ALA A 278 7.75 19.21 -8.38
C ALA A 278 8.58 19.61 -7.15
N LEU A 279 8.24 19.09 -5.97
CA LEU A 279 8.91 19.37 -4.71
C LEU A 279 9.91 18.27 -4.28
N VAL A 280 10.03 17.19 -5.04
CA VAL A 280 10.93 16.07 -4.72
C VAL A 280 12.39 16.51 -4.57
N PRO A 281 12.96 17.38 -5.43
CA PRO A 281 14.35 17.83 -5.25
C PRO A 281 14.57 18.59 -3.93
N GLU A 282 13.66 19.51 -3.58
CA GLU A 282 13.72 20.28 -2.32
C GLU A 282 13.56 19.35 -1.11
N PHE A 283 12.59 18.45 -1.15
CA PHE A 283 12.39 17.46 -0.09
C PHE A 283 13.63 16.58 0.13
N LYS A 284 14.25 16.07 -0.95
CA LYS A 284 15.45 15.23 -0.84
C LYS A 284 16.62 15.99 -0.22
N ALA A 285 16.82 17.27 -0.55
CA ALA A 285 17.85 18.10 0.05
C ALA A 285 17.63 18.29 1.56
N LEU A 286 16.39 18.61 1.96
CA LEU A 286 16.00 18.74 3.37
C LEU A 286 16.12 17.43 4.13
N LEU A 287 15.76 16.31 3.49
CA LEU A 287 15.82 14.98 4.10
C LEU A 287 17.27 14.54 4.37
N VAL A 288 18.21 14.83 3.45
CA VAL A 288 19.65 14.57 3.67
C VAL A 288 20.16 15.41 4.83
N SER A 289 19.84 16.70 4.88
CA SER A 289 20.20 17.60 5.98
C SER A 289 19.66 17.08 7.33
N TYR A 290 18.40 16.64 7.36
CA TYR A 290 17.78 16.02 8.55
C TYR A 290 18.48 14.73 8.99
N TYR A 291 18.87 13.87 8.06
CA TYR A 291 19.61 12.64 8.37
C TYR A 291 20.96 12.97 9.06
N GLU A 292 21.62 14.00 8.62
CA GLU A 292 22.90 14.45 9.16
C GLU A 292 22.80 15.28 10.46
N GLY A 293 21.59 15.39 11.00
CA GLY A 293 21.34 16.06 12.29
C GLY A 293 21.16 17.56 12.21
N ASN A 294 20.96 18.09 10.98
CA ASN A 294 20.76 19.52 10.74
C ASN A 294 19.29 19.83 10.41
N ASN A 295 18.85 21.03 10.74
CA ASN A 295 17.60 21.64 10.27
C ASN A 295 16.33 20.76 10.40
N GLU A 296 16.16 20.06 11.52
CA GLU A 296 14.96 19.23 11.78
C GLU A 296 13.66 20.03 11.61
N ASN A 297 13.63 21.26 12.07
CA ASN A 297 12.45 22.12 11.97
C ASN A 297 12.14 22.48 10.49
N ALA A 298 13.14 22.65 9.63
CA ALA A 298 12.93 23.02 8.24
C ALA A 298 12.20 21.95 7.46
N ILE A 299 12.56 20.67 7.63
CA ILE A 299 11.84 19.58 6.93
C ILE A 299 10.43 19.39 7.49
N LYS A 300 10.23 19.57 8.81
CA LYS A 300 8.90 19.47 9.42
C LYS A 300 7.99 20.57 8.91
N GLN A 301 8.45 21.81 8.88
CA GLN A 301 7.70 22.94 8.35
C GLN A 301 7.42 22.77 6.85
N PHE A 302 8.40 22.32 6.08
CA PHE A 302 8.20 22.02 4.64
C PHE A 302 7.08 20.97 4.43
N LEU A 303 7.09 19.89 5.20
CA LEU A 303 6.06 18.84 5.10
C LEU A 303 4.68 19.38 5.51
N GLN A 304 4.62 20.21 6.55
CA GLN A 304 3.39 20.80 7.04
C GLN A 304 2.81 21.82 6.05
N ASP A 305 3.64 22.72 5.50
CA ASP A 305 3.18 23.82 4.68
C ASP A 305 2.94 23.45 3.22
N LYS A 306 3.77 22.55 2.66
CA LYS A 306 3.77 22.22 1.23
C LYS A 306 3.25 20.82 0.89
N CYS A 307 3.26 19.89 1.84
CA CYS A 307 2.97 18.47 1.58
C CYS A 307 1.67 17.98 2.24
N TRP A 308 1.05 18.77 3.09
CA TRP A 308 -0.22 18.43 3.73
C TRP A 308 -1.39 18.84 2.85
N ARG A 309 -2.06 17.84 2.22
CA ARG A 309 -3.26 18.05 1.40
C ARG A 309 -4.51 17.88 2.28
N ARG A 310 -5.34 18.91 2.31
CA ARG A 310 -6.66 18.95 2.99
C ARG A 310 -7.77 19.07 1.94
N PHE A 311 -8.99 18.67 2.30
CA PHE A 311 -10.21 18.84 1.50
C PHE A 311 -11.22 19.71 2.23
#